data_1fa514e34787aeb1ce14feac1abc3fd4
#
_entry.id   1fa514e34787aeb1ce14feac1abc3fd4
#
_cell.length_a   1.000
_cell.length_b   1.000
_cell.length_c   1.000
_cell.angle_alpha   90.00
_cell.angle_beta   90.00
_cell.angle_gamma   90.00
#
_symmetry.space_group_name_H-M   'P 1'
#
loop_
_entity.id
_entity.type
_entity.pdbx_description
1 polymer ?
#
loop_
_entity_poly.entity_id
_entity_poly.type
_entity_poly.pdbx_seq_one_letter_code
_entity_poly.pdbx_strand_id
1 'polypeptide(L)'
;MTGPFSSGGGEKVARKYELVYILNPALGEEAVDAIVERIQALIESSATIDQVDVWGRRRLAYEIDYQKEGFYVLVNFSAEGEFPKELERVLRITEGVLRYMIIRTDD
;
A
#
# COMPACT_ATOMS: atom_id res chain seq x y z
N MET A 1 -28.54 12.01 1.87
CA MET A 1 -28.07 11.76 1.65
C MET A 1 -27.57 11.23 1.62
N THR A 2 -27.76 11.45 1.79
CA THR A 2 -27.21 11.05 1.64
C THR A 2 -26.65 10.26 1.80
N GLY A 3 -26.88 10.51 2.06
CA GLY A 3 -26.43 10.01 2.00
C GLY A 3 -26.13 9.17 2.39
N PRO A 4 -26.34 9.33 2.41
CA PRO A 4 -25.96 8.63 2.67
C PRO A 4 -25.89 7.71 3.07
N PHE A 5 -26.21 7.88 3.00
CA PHE A 5 -26.01 7.17 3.13
C PHE A 5 -25.89 6.30 3.47
N SER A 6 -26.14 6.57 3.57
CA SER A 6 -25.84 5.88 3.70
C SER A 6 -25.89 4.92 3.94
N SER A 7 -26.03 5.04 4.00
CA SER A 7 -25.80 4.17 4.06
C SER A 7 -25.89 3.22 4.52
N GLY A 8 -26.14 3.44 4.48
CA GLY A 8 -26.14 2.31 4.62
C GLY A 8 -25.93 1.59 5.65
N GLY A 9 -26.46 1.32 6.03
CA GLY A 9 -26.43 0.62 6.98
C GLY A 9 -25.31 0.21 7.56
N GLY A 10 -24.76 0.03 7.04
CA GLY A 10 -23.79 -0.43 7.60
C GLY A 10 -23.00 0.48 8.04
N GLU A 11 -22.58 0.46 8.90
CA GLU A 11 -21.75 1.25 9.34
C GLU A 11 -20.48 1.09 8.79
N LYS A 12 -20.18 1.64 7.67
CA LYS A 12 -18.87 1.65 7.09
C LYS A 12 -18.17 2.85 7.63
N VAL A 13 -17.25 2.61 8.54
CA VAL A 13 -16.47 3.67 9.17
C VAL A 13 -15.10 3.67 8.54
N ALA A 14 -14.67 4.82 8.07
CA ALA A 14 -13.33 4.95 7.49
C ALA A 14 -12.29 4.81 8.59
N ARG A 15 -11.28 4.02 8.31
CA ARG A 15 -10.16 3.81 9.23
C ARG A 15 -8.87 4.26 8.56
N LYS A 16 -7.93 4.68 9.36
CA LYS A 16 -6.65 5.15 8.84
C LYS A 16 -5.62 4.05 8.93
N TYR A 17 -4.89 3.90 7.85
CA TYR A 17 -3.90 2.84 7.73
C TYR A 17 -2.59 3.40 7.20
N GLU A 18 -1.53 2.70 7.49
CA GLU A 18 -0.22 3.00 6.94
C GLU A 18 0.29 1.75 6.25
N LEU A 19 0.66 1.90 5.00
CA LEU A 19 1.26 0.82 4.22
C LEU A 19 2.72 1.15 3.99
N VAL A 20 3.60 0.21 4.34
CA VAL A 20 5.00 0.31 3.95
C VAL A 20 5.25 -0.90 3.06
N TYR A 21 5.80 -0.67 1.87
CA TYR A 21 6.18 -1.79 1.05
C TYR A 21 7.55 -1.56 0.44
N ILE A 22 8.23 -2.67 0.18
CA ILE A 22 9.61 -2.66 -0.29
C ILE A 22 9.64 -3.41 -1.60
N LEU A 23 10.15 -2.75 -2.64
CA LEU A 23 10.24 -3.33 -3.96
C LEU A 23 11.67 -3.71 -4.28
N ASN A 24 11.83 -4.66 -5.17
CA ASN A 24 13.12 -5.14 -5.61
C ASN A 24 13.71 -4.16 -6.62
N PRO A 25 14.77 -3.41 -6.26
CA PRO A 25 15.33 -2.41 -7.18
C PRO A 25 16.03 -3.04 -8.38
N ALA A 26 16.33 -4.33 -8.32
CA ALA A 26 16.95 -5.01 -9.46
C ALA A 26 16.02 -5.13 -10.65
N LEU A 27 14.71 -4.90 -10.47
CA LEU A 27 13.79 -4.90 -11.60
C LEU A 27 14.02 -3.74 -12.55
N GLY A 28 14.69 -2.68 -12.09
CA GLY A 28 14.91 -1.49 -12.89
C GLY A 28 13.92 -0.41 -12.56
N GLU A 29 14.30 0.82 -12.89
CA GLU A 29 13.54 1.99 -12.49
C GLU A 29 12.15 2.01 -13.09
N GLU A 30 12.03 1.63 -14.35
CA GLU A 30 10.72 1.64 -15.01
C GLU A 30 9.75 0.64 -14.38
N ALA A 31 10.24 -0.55 -14.06
CA ALA A 31 9.39 -1.56 -13.45
C ALA A 31 8.98 -1.16 -12.04
N VAL A 32 9.89 -0.57 -11.29
CA VAL A 32 9.58 -0.10 -9.94
C VAL A 32 8.51 0.99 -10.00
N ASP A 33 8.68 1.95 -10.90
CA ASP A 33 7.70 3.03 -11.05
C ASP A 33 6.34 2.49 -11.44
N ALA A 34 6.30 1.49 -12.32
CA ALA A 34 5.03 0.91 -12.74
C ALA A 34 4.31 0.24 -11.57
N ILE A 35 5.06 -0.43 -10.71
CA ILE A 35 4.45 -1.07 -9.55
C ILE A 35 3.90 -0.01 -8.59
N VAL A 36 4.67 1.05 -8.33
CA VAL A 36 4.24 2.12 -7.45
C VAL A 36 2.93 2.73 -7.97
N GLU A 37 2.88 3.01 -9.26
CA GLU A 37 1.68 3.60 -9.86
C GLU A 37 0.49 2.67 -9.77
N ARG A 38 0.72 1.38 -9.97
CA ARG A 38 -0.36 0.41 -9.92
C ARG A 38 -0.94 0.29 -8.52
N ILE A 39 -0.07 0.27 -7.52
CA ILE A 39 -0.54 0.18 -6.14
C ILE A 39 -1.29 1.45 -5.74
N GLN A 40 -0.79 2.62 -6.15
CA GLN A 40 -1.49 3.86 -5.86
C GLN A 40 -2.85 3.89 -6.52
N ALA A 41 -2.94 3.46 -7.78
CA ALA A 41 -4.21 3.44 -8.48
C ALA A 41 -5.20 2.49 -7.81
N LEU A 42 -4.71 1.35 -7.35
CA LEU A 42 -5.57 0.41 -6.64
C LEU A 42 -6.13 1.05 -5.37
N ILE A 43 -5.28 1.71 -4.61
CA ILE A 43 -5.74 2.35 -3.37
C ILE A 43 -6.75 3.43 -3.69
N GLU A 44 -6.48 4.25 -4.70
CA GLU A 44 -7.38 5.34 -5.06
C GLU A 44 -8.73 4.85 -5.57
N SER A 45 -8.77 3.65 -6.12
CA SER A 45 -10.01 3.12 -6.66
C SER A 45 -11.02 2.76 -5.57
N SER A 46 -10.57 2.52 -4.35
CA SER A 46 -11.44 2.04 -3.28
C SER A 46 -11.18 2.71 -1.95
N ALA A 47 -10.27 3.65 -1.90
CA ALA A 47 -9.87 4.30 -0.66
C ALA A 47 -9.39 5.70 -0.97
N THR A 48 -8.98 6.42 0.06
CA THR A 48 -8.46 7.77 -0.09
C THR A 48 -7.01 7.78 0.35
N ILE A 49 -6.12 8.26 -0.54
CA ILE A 49 -4.73 8.40 -0.17
C ILE A 49 -4.58 9.72 0.56
N ASP A 50 -4.06 9.66 1.78
CA ASP A 50 -3.82 10.85 2.57
C ASP A 50 -2.42 11.41 2.34
N GLN A 51 -1.44 10.51 2.17
CA GLN A 51 -0.06 10.92 1.95
C GLN A 51 0.73 9.79 1.34
N VAL A 52 1.63 10.12 0.43
CA VAL A 52 2.57 9.15 -0.15
C VAL A 52 3.97 9.68 0.10
N ASP A 53 4.85 8.83 0.61
CA ASP A 53 6.21 9.20 0.89
C ASP A 53 7.11 8.16 0.26
N VAL A 54 7.80 8.53 -0.82
CA VAL A 54 8.69 7.61 -1.53
C VAL A 54 10.08 7.81 -0.96
N TRP A 55 10.53 6.85 -0.18
CA TRP A 55 11.87 6.95 0.44
C TRP A 55 12.97 6.57 -0.52
N GLY A 56 12.68 5.77 -1.54
CA GLY A 56 13.68 5.37 -2.51
C GLY A 56 14.50 4.19 -2.02
N ARG A 57 15.68 4.04 -2.64
CA ARG A 57 16.52 2.88 -2.33
C ARG A 57 17.17 3.05 -0.97
N ARG A 58 17.07 1.98 -0.18
CA ARG A 58 17.66 1.94 1.14
C ARG A 58 18.27 0.58 1.38
N ARG A 59 19.30 0.52 2.22
CA ARG A 59 19.92 -0.73 2.57
C ARG A 59 19.00 -1.49 3.52
N LEU A 60 18.84 -2.77 3.24
CA LEU A 60 18.03 -3.63 4.11
C LEU A 60 18.85 -4.02 5.33
N ALA A 61 18.15 -4.24 6.45
CA ALA A 61 18.81 -4.70 7.66
C ALA A 61 19.38 -6.10 7.48
N TYR A 62 18.72 -6.89 6.64
CA TYR A 62 19.20 -8.21 6.26
C TYR A 62 18.70 -8.48 4.85
N GLU A 63 19.32 -9.46 4.18
CA GLU A 63 18.96 -9.74 2.80
C GLU A 63 17.57 -10.34 2.72
N ILE A 64 16.83 -9.94 1.69
CA ILE A 64 15.55 -10.53 1.36
C ILE A 64 15.65 -10.98 -0.09
N ASP A 65 15.46 -12.28 -0.35
CA ASP A 65 15.57 -12.85 -1.70
C ASP A 65 16.90 -12.46 -2.34
N TYR A 66 17.97 -12.53 -1.55
CA TYR A 66 19.33 -12.21 -2.00
C TYR A 66 19.52 -10.75 -2.36
N GLN A 67 18.58 -9.86 -2.02
CA GLN A 67 18.70 -8.44 -2.26
C GLN A 67 19.20 -7.75 -1.00
N LYS A 68 20.18 -6.89 -1.14
CA LYS A 68 20.73 -6.13 -0.02
C LYS A 68 20.11 -4.76 0.11
N GLU A 69 19.42 -4.30 -0.93
CA GLU A 69 18.75 -3.01 -0.93
C GLU A 69 17.30 -3.20 -1.34
N GLY A 70 16.47 -2.29 -0.91
CA GLY A 70 15.08 -2.26 -1.28
C GLY A 70 14.64 -0.86 -1.62
N PHE A 71 13.60 -0.75 -2.42
CA PHE A 71 12.99 0.53 -2.75
C PHE A 71 11.76 0.68 -1.85
N TYR A 72 11.79 1.65 -0.95
CA TYR A 72 10.80 1.81 0.10
C TYR A 72 9.77 2.85 -0.28
N VAL A 73 8.50 2.52 -0.06
CA VAL A 73 7.40 3.46 -0.26
C VAL A 73 6.46 3.35 0.95
N LEU A 74 6.05 4.50 1.44
CA LEU A 74 5.11 4.57 2.55
C LEU A 74 3.88 5.31 2.08
N VAL A 75 2.70 4.74 2.33
CA VAL A 75 1.43 5.34 1.94
C VAL A 75 0.51 5.38 3.15
N ASN A 76 0.01 6.56 3.46
CA ASN A 76 -1.06 6.69 4.45
C ASN A 76 -2.37 6.80 3.70
N PHE A 77 -3.34 5.99 4.07
CA PHE A 77 -4.62 6.00 3.38
C PHE A 77 -5.75 5.74 4.37
N SER A 78 -6.94 6.13 3.95
CA SER A 78 -8.16 5.91 4.71
C SER A 78 -9.06 5.00 3.90
N ALA A 79 -9.60 3.97 4.52
CA ALA A 79 -10.40 2.99 3.81
C ALA A 79 -11.50 2.45 4.71
N GLU A 80 -12.53 1.90 4.06
CA GLU A 80 -13.64 1.29 4.75
C GLU A 80 -13.68 -0.20 4.42
N GLY A 81 -14.28 -0.97 5.31
CA GLY A 81 -14.59 -2.36 5.04
C GLY A 81 -13.36 -3.22 4.86
N GLU A 82 -13.41 -4.06 3.85
CA GLU A 82 -12.42 -5.11 3.65
C GLU A 82 -11.29 -4.72 2.70
N PHE A 83 -11.22 -3.44 2.30
CA PHE A 83 -10.20 -3.05 1.35
C PHE A 83 -8.76 -3.39 1.79
N PRO A 84 -8.39 -3.23 3.08
CA PRO A 84 -7.02 -3.58 3.46
C PRO A 84 -6.69 -5.05 3.17
N LYS A 85 -7.64 -5.95 3.28
CA LYS A 85 -7.40 -7.35 2.95
C LYS A 85 -7.19 -7.55 1.46
N GLU A 86 -7.95 -6.83 0.65
CA GLU A 86 -7.78 -6.90 -0.79
C GLU A 86 -6.43 -6.33 -1.19
N LEU A 87 -6.02 -5.22 -0.58
CA LEU A 87 -4.72 -4.63 -0.85
C LEU A 87 -3.61 -5.60 -0.47
N GLU A 88 -3.74 -6.26 0.68
CA GLU A 88 -2.74 -7.22 1.10
C GLU A 88 -2.63 -8.38 0.12
N ARG A 89 -3.77 -8.87 -0.38
CA ARG A 89 -3.78 -9.94 -1.35
C ARG A 89 -3.02 -9.55 -2.61
N VAL A 90 -3.25 -8.33 -3.10
CA VAL A 90 -2.60 -7.84 -4.31
C VAL A 90 -1.10 -7.70 -4.08
N LEU A 91 -0.71 -7.14 -2.93
CA LEU A 91 0.72 -7.01 -2.62
C LEU A 91 1.41 -8.36 -2.55
N ARG A 92 0.72 -9.35 -1.97
CA ARG A 92 1.32 -10.67 -1.80
C ARG A 92 1.58 -11.36 -3.12
N ILE A 93 0.72 -11.11 -4.13
CA ILE A 93 0.87 -11.76 -5.42
C ILE A 93 1.59 -10.90 -6.46
N THR A 94 1.98 -9.68 -6.10
CA THR A 94 2.67 -8.80 -7.05
C THR A 94 4.16 -9.14 -7.07
N GLU A 95 4.62 -9.55 -8.25
CA GLU A 95 6.03 -9.84 -8.41
C GLU A 95 6.83 -8.57 -8.21
N GLY A 96 7.93 -8.67 -7.50
CA GLY A 96 8.77 -7.51 -7.22
C GLY A 96 8.57 -6.93 -5.85
N VAL A 97 7.49 -7.28 -5.17
CA VAL A 97 7.28 -6.83 -3.78
C VAL A 97 8.06 -7.77 -2.87
N LEU A 98 9.11 -7.24 -2.23
CA LEU A 98 9.92 -8.04 -1.33
C LEU A 98 9.25 -8.20 0.03
N ARG A 99 8.61 -7.14 0.50
CA ARG A 99 7.98 -7.15 1.81
C ARG A 99 6.94 -6.05 1.85
N TYR A 100 5.93 -6.23 2.66
CA TYR A 100 4.92 -5.20 2.89
C TYR A 100 4.41 -5.32 4.31
N MET A 101 3.85 -4.21 4.81
CA MET A 101 3.21 -4.20 6.11
C MET A 101 2.10 -3.17 6.09
N ILE A 102 0.93 -3.56 6.56
CA ILE A 102 -0.20 -2.66 6.67
C ILE A 102 -0.60 -2.61 8.14
N ILE A 103 -0.61 -1.42 8.72
CA ILE A 103 -1.02 -1.25 10.10
C ILE A 103 -2.10 -0.19 10.19
N ARG A 104 -2.97 -0.34 11.17
CA ARG A 104 -4.00 0.66 11.43
C ARG A 104 -3.43 1.69 12.38
N THR A 105 -3.57 2.95 12.03
CA THR A 105 -2.95 4.04 12.78
C THR A 105 -3.93 4.84 13.61
N ASP A 106 -5.25 4.64 13.40
CA ASP A 106 -6.22 5.30 14.26
C ASP A 106 -6.69 4.29 15.29
N ASP A 107 -7.19 4.75 16.34
CA ASP A 107 -7.74 3.84 17.34
C ASP A 107 -9.25 3.99 17.39
#